data_9ef4a14926f78ec41e252f8b04d420ae
#
_entry.id   9ef4a14926f78ec41e252f8b04d420ae
#
_cell.length_a   1.000
_cell.length_b   1.000
_cell.length_c   1.000
_cell.angle_alpha   90.00
_cell.angle_beta   90.00
_cell.angle_gamma   90.00
#
_symmetry.space_group_name_H-M   'P 1'
#
loop_
_entity.id
_entity.type
_entity.pdbx_description
1 polymer ?
#
loop_
_entity_poly.entity_id
_entity_poly.type
_entity_poly.pdbx_seq_one_letter_code
_entity_poly.pdbx_strand_id
1 'polypeptide(L)'
;MFPEPTVGALIVDRQGKILLARSHKWFDKYTLPGGHIEVGESMADAVRREVKEEVGLDVEVVEMLLVQEAIFAPEFYKKKHFIFIDFYCKSKDQQVKLDHDEIQDYIWIYPGAAYNLKLDSFTRKTLDRFLQRGSG
;
A
#
# COMPACT_ATOMS: atom_id res chain seq x y z
N MET A 1 -13.92 21.43 3.35
CA MET A 1 -13.46 20.07 3.62
C MET A 1 -13.46 19.27 2.34
N PHE A 2 -12.42 18.50 2.09
CA PHE A 2 -12.23 17.80 0.81
C PHE A 2 -11.87 16.34 1.06
N PRO A 3 -12.13 15.45 0.08
CA PRO A 3 -11.56 14.11 0.13
C PRO A 3 -10.03 14.15 0.25
N GLU A 4 -9.46 13.14 0.88
CA GLU A 4 -8.03 13.09 1.18
C GLU A 4 -7.30 12.20 0.16
N PRO A 5 -6.48 12.77 -0.73
CA PRO A 5 -5.67 11.96 -1.64
C PRO A 5 -4.51 11.31 -0.89
N THR A 6 -4.39 10.00 -1.03
CA THR A 6 -3.30 9.22 -0.45
C THR A 6 -2.67 8.33 -1.50
N VAL A 7 -1.43 7.97 -1.28
CA VAL A 7 -0.70 7.03 -2.14
C VAL A 7 -0.48 5.73 -1.39
N GLY A 8 -0.47 4.62 -2.12
CA GLY A 8 -0.14 3.30 -1.59
C GLY A 8 0.90 2.62 -2.46
N ALA A 9 1.67 1.71 -1.87
CA ALA A 9 2.73 1.02 -2.56
C ALA A 9 2.55 -0.50 -2.50
N LEU A 10 2.37 -1.13 -3.65
CA LEU A 10 2.47 -2.57 -3.81
C LEU A 10 3.93 -2.86 -4.15
N ILE A 11 4.70 -3.27 -3.13
CA ILE A 11 6.15 -3.40 -3.20
C ILE A 11 6.52 -4.85 -3.50
N VAL A 12 7.25 -5.07 -4.59
CA VAL A 12 7.69 -6.39 -5.02
C VAL A 12 9.20 -6.51 -4.80
N ASP A 13 9.63 -7.59 -4.15
CA ASP A 13 11.04 -7.88 -3.93
C ASP A 13 11.65 -8.64 -5.13
N ARG A 14 12.94 -9.00 -5.03
CA ARG A 14 13.66 -9.71 -6.10
C ARG A 14 13.13 -11.13 -6.36
N GLN A 15 12.43 -11.70 -5.40
CA GLN A 15 11.86 -13.05 -5.50
C GLN A 15 10.42 -13.04 -6.04
N GLY A 16 9.85 -11.86 -6.27
CA GLY A 16 8.46 -11.73 -6.71
C GLY A 16 7.44 -11.75 -5.58
N LYS A 17 7.88 -11.63 -4.33
CA LYS A 17 6.99 -11.51 -3.18
C LYS A 17 6.57 -10.06 -2.99
N ILE A 18 5.37 -9.85 -2.48
CA ILE A 18 4.85 -8.53 -2.13
C ILE A 18 4.89 -8.31 -0.64
N LEU A 19 5.04 -7.05 -0.24
CA LEU A 19 5.00 -6.64 1.16
C LEU A 19 3.59 -6.20 1.54
N LEU A 20 3.05 -6.82 2.57
CA LEU A 20 1.78 -6.39 3.18
C LEU A 20 2.02 -6.02 4.63
N ALA A 21 1.31 -4.99 5.08
CA ALA A 21 1.46 -4.43 6.41
C ALA A 21 0.14 -4.52 7.17
N ARG A 22 0.19 -5.04 8.40
CA ARG A 22 -1.00 -5.16 9.24
C ARG A 22 -1.15 -3.90 10.09
N SER A 23 -2.33 -3.31 10.09
CA SER A 23 -2.57 -2.04 10.77
C SER A 23 -3.85 -2.07 11.61
N HIS A 24 -3.76 -1.55 12.84
CA HIS A 24 -4.93 -1.34 13.71
C HIS A 24 -5.93 -0.37 13.10
N LYS A 25 -5.48 0.57 12.30
CA LYS A 25 -6.37 1.52 11.61
C LYS A 25 -7.32 0.83 10.64
N TRP A 26 -6.95 -0.35 10.16
CA TRP A 26 -7.74 -1.20 9.28
C TRP A 26 -8.25 -2.45 10.01
N PHE A 27 -8.42 -2.36 11.33
CA PHE A 27 -8.89 -3.45 12.20
C PHE A 27 -8.06 -4.72 12.02
N ASP A 28 -6.73 -4.55 12.03
CA ASP A 28 -5.73 -5.61 11.94
C ASP A 28 -5.75 -6.40 10.62
N LYS A 29 -6.34 -5.84 9.58
CA LYS A 29 -6.22 -6.38 8.23
C LYS A 29 -4.87 -6.01 7.64
N TYR A 30 -4.42 -6.80 6.67
CA TYR A 30 -3.24 -6.50 5.87
C TYR A 30 -3.59 -5.49 4.77
N THR A 31 -2.76 -4.48 4.64
CA THR A 31 -2.93 -3.36 3.72
C THR A 31 -1.62 -3.06 3.00
N LEU A 32 -1.66 -2.09 2.09
CA LEU A 32 -0.45 -1.54 1.46
C LEU A 32 0.12 -0.42 2.33
N PRO A 33 1.46 -0.31 2.46
CA PRO A 33 2.07 0.89 3.02
C PRO A 33 1.72 2.12 2.20
N GLY A 34 1.54 3.26 2.84
CA GLY A 34 1.23 4.50 2.15
C GLY A 34 0.74 5.58 3.10
N GLY A 35 0.34 6.70 2.54
CA GLY A 35 -0.15 7.83 3.32
C GLY A 35 -0.43 9.06 2.46
N HIS A 36 -0.60 10.19 3.11
CA HIS A 36 -1.00 11.45 2.46
C HIS A 36 0.10 12.04 1.59
N ILE A 37 -0.32 12.66 0.49
CA ILE A 37 0.56 13.51 -0.33
C ILE A 37 0.68 14.85 0.36
N GLU A 38 1.90 15.34 0.52
CA GLU A 38 2.14 16.68 1.08
C GLU A 38 2.07 17.75 -0.01
N VAL A 39 1.67 18.95 0.37
CA VAL A 39 1.58 20.07 -0.58
C VAL A 39 2.94 20.31 -1.24
N GLY A 40 2.94 20.36 -2.57
CA GLY A 40 4.17 20.55 -3.36
C GLY A 40 4.95 19.28 -3.65
N GLU A 41 4.47 18.13 -3.17
CA GLU A 41 5.12 16.83 -3.36
C GLU A 41 4.47 16.10 -4.54
N SER A 42 5.29 15.50 -5.43
CA SER A 42 4.74 14.64 -6.46
C SER A 42 4.22 13.34 -5.86
N MET A 43 3.33 12.65 -6.59
CA MET A 43 2.84 11.33 -6.14
C MET A 43 3.98 10.33 -5.96
N ALA A 44 4.93 10.29 -6.89
CA ALA A 44 6.06 9.37 -6.80
C ALA A 44 6.94 9.66 -5.59
N ASP A 45 7.20 10.93 -5.29
CA ASP A 45 7.98 11.31 -4.11
C ASP A 45 7.23 10.98 -2.82
N ALA A 46 5.90 11.15 -2.81
CA ALA A 46 5.06 10.79 -1.66
C ALA A 46 5.14 9.28 -1.39
N VAL A 47 5.08 8.45 -2.44
CA VAL A 47 5.22 7.00 -2.29
C VAL A 47 6.57 6.65 -1.67
N ARG A 48 7.68 7.20 -2.21
CA ARG A 48 9.02 6.91 -1.69
C ARG A 48 9.16 7.33 -0.24
N ARG A 49 8.66 8.50 0.11
CA ARG A 49 8.73 9.02 1.48
C ARG A 49 7.92 8.17 2.44
N GLU A 50 6.66 7.87 2.11
CA GLU A 50 5.79 7.07 2.98
C GLU A 50 6.34 5.66 3.18
N VAL A 51 6.84 5.01 2.13
CA VAL A 51 7.46 3.69 2.24
C VAL A 51 8.69 3.74 3.14
N LYS A 52 9.53 4.74 2.98
CA LYS A 52 10.73 4.90 3.81
C LYS A 52 10.36 5.12 5.29
N GLU A 53 9.38 5.96 5.54
CA GLU A 53 8.92 6.25 6.91
C GLU A 53 8.29 5.03 7.58
N GLU A 54 7.42 4.31 6.89
CA GLU A 54 6.62 3.23 7.48
C GLU A 54 7.36 1.89 7.56
N VAL A 55 8.12 1.53 6.54
CA VAL A 55 8.75 0.20 6.43
C VAL A 55 10.26 0.23 6.20
N GLY A 56 10.85 1.41 6.09
CA GLY A 56 12.30 1.58 6.02
C GLY A 56 12.94 1.16 4.70
N LEU A 57 12.17 0.98 3.64
CA LEU A 57 12.67 0.54 2.34
C LEU A 57 12.85 1.71 1.38
N ASP A 58 13.89 1.61 0.54
CA ASP A 58 14.08 2.46 -0.63
C ASP A 58 13.51 1.72 -1.83
N VAL A 59 12.53 2.32 -2.50
CA VAL A 59 11.84 1.67 -3.61
C VAL A 59 11.97 2.45 -4.91
N GLU A 60 11.95 1.71 -6.02
CA GLU A 60 11.76 2.26 -7.35
C GLU A 60 10.26 2.28 -7.64
N VAL A 61 9.71 3.43 -7.95
CA VAL A 61 8.31 3.56 -8.37
C VAL A 61 8.24 3.22 -9.87
N VAL A 62 7.51 2.15 -10.21
CA VAL A 62 7.48 1.64 -11.58
C VAL A 62 6.30 2.20 -12.36
N GLU A 63 5.08 2.04 -11.84
CA GLU A 63 3.87 2.50 -12.55
C GLU A 63 2.69 2.64 -11.60
N MET A 64 1.73 3.47 -11.98
CA MET A 64 0.46 3.56 -11.28
C MET A 64 -0.41 2.37 -11.67
N LEU A 65 -0.99 1.71 -10.67
CA LEU A 65 -1.85 0.54 -10.86
C LEU A 65 -3.33 0.90 -10.89
N LEU A 66 -3.77 1.72 -9.94
CA LEU A 66 -5.19 1.91 -9.69
C LEU A 66 -5.44 3.20 -8.94
N VAL A 67 -6.51 3.89 -9.33
CA VAL A 67 -7.09 4.95 -8.52
C VAL A 67 -8.46 4.47 -8.07
N GLN A 68 -8.74 4.53 -6.79
CA GLN A 68 -10.02 4.12 -6.22
C GLN A 68 -10.39 5.02 -5.05
N GLU A 69 -11.66 5.04 -4.72
CA GLU A 69 -12.13 5.86 -3.60
C GLU A 69 -12.72 5.01 -2.48
N ALA A 70 -12.54 5.49 -1.25
CA ALA A 70 -13.11 4.88 -0.08
C ALA A 70 -13.94 5.95 0.65
N ILE A 71 -15.26 5.88 0.46
CA ILE A 71 -16.19 6.86 1.05
C ILE A 71 -16.77 6.25 2.32
N PHE A 72 -16.26 6.73 3.46
CA PHE A 72 -16.71 6.30 4.79
C PHE A 72 -16.70 4.78 4.96
N ALA A 73 -15.62 4.15 4.47
CA ALA A 73 -15.49 2.69 4.51
C ALA A 73 -15.49 2.17 5.95
N PRO A 74 -16.35 1.17 6.26
CA PRO A 74 -16.40 0.61 7.62
C PRO A 74 -15.14 -0.20 7.97
N GLU A 75 -14.31 -0.54 6.99
CA GLU A 75 -13.04 -1.23 7.19
C GLU A 75 -11.97 -0.35 7.83
N PHE A 76 -12.16 0.98 7.79
CA PHE A 76 -11.22 1.93 8.41
C PHE A 76 -11.77 2.40 9.75
N TYR A 77 -10.88 2.65 10.72
CA TYR A 77 -11.26 2.93 12.12
C TYR A 77 -11.91 4.31 12.33
N LYS A 78 -11.82 5.21 11.35
CA LYS A 78 -12.44 6.54 11.38
C LYS A 78 -13.30 6.76 10.16
N LYS A 79 -14.26 7.69 10.27
CA LYS A 79 -15.05 8.13 9.13
C LYS A 79 -14.20 9.03 8.25
N LYS A 80 -13.76 8.51 7.11
CA LYS A 80 -12.86 9.19 6.17
C LYS A 80 -13.32 8.98 4.74
N HIS A 81 -13.07 10.02 3.92
CA HIS A 81 -13.23 9.92 2.47
C HIS A 81 -11.84 10.01 1.84
N PHE A 82 -11.31 8.87 1.41
CA PHE A 82 -10.00 8.78 0.78
C PHE A 82 -10.11 8.63 -0.73
N ILE A 83 -9.13 9.17 -1.44
CA ILE A 83 -8.84 8.80 -2.82
C ILE A 83 -7.49 8.10 -2.78
N PHE A 84 -7.49 6.80 -3.05
CA PHE A 84 -6.28 5.99 -3.07
C PHE A 84 -5.68 5.96 -4.46
N ILE A 85 -4.38 6.27 -4.54
CA ILE A 85 -3.59 6.21 -5.76
C ILE A 85 -2.47 5.20 -5.50
N ASP A 86 -2.62 4.00 -6.02
CA ASP A 86 -1.73 2.88 -5.70
C ASP A 86 -0.73 2.61 -6.83
N PHE A 87 0.53 2.41 -6.42
CA PHE A 87 1.66 2.23 -7.33
C PHE A 87 2.30 0.86 -7.16
N TYR A 88 2.76 0.29 -8.28
CA TYR A 88 3.69 -0.82 -8.27
C TYR A 88 5.09 -0.27 -8.05
N CYS A 89 5.79 -0.86 -7.06
CA CYS A 89 7.14 -0.48 -6.69
C CYS A 89 8.02 -1.71 -6.60
N LYS A 90 9.32 -1.53 -6.84
CA LYS A 90 10.32 -2.58 -6.66
C LYS A 90 11.25 -2.25 -5.51
N SER A 91 11.57 -3.23 -4.70
CA SER A 91 12.57 -3.12 -3.66
C SER A 91 13.68 -4.16 -3.88
N LYS A 92 14.94 -3.72 -3.78
CA LYS A 92 16.08 -4.63 -3.80
C LYS A 92 16.33 -5.26 -2.45
N ASP A 93 15.87 -4.60 -1.37
CA ASP A 93 16.06 -5.02 0.00
C ASP A 93 14.75 -5.57 0.56
N GLN A 94 14.86 -6.61 1.41
CA GLN A 94 13.73 -7.19 2.14
C GLN A 94 13.75 -6.82 3.62
N GLN A 95 14.75 -6.09 4.05
CA GLN A 95 14.95 -5.77 5.47
C GLN A 95 14.05 -4.62 5.89
N VAL A 96 12.91 -4.99 6.45
CA VAL A 96 11.87 -4.06 6.88
C VAL A 96 12.17 -3.52 8.27
N LYS A 97 12.03 -2.20 8.42
CA LYS A 97 12.09 -1.53 9.72
C LYS A 97 10.79 -0.78 9.91
N LEU A 98 9.92 -1.32 10.76
CA LEU A 98 8.58 -0.78 10.95
C LEU A 98 8.57 0.51 11.77
N ASP A 99 7.69 1.43 11.37
CA ASP A 99 7.17 2.46 12.27
C ASP A 99 6.02 1.82 13.05
N HIS A 100 6.28 1.42 14.28
CA HIS A 100 5.31 0.69 15.10
C HIS A 100 4.09 1.51 15.51
N ASP A 101 4.12 2.83 15.37
CA ASP A 101 2.95 3.68 15.60
C ASP A 101 1.91 3.52 14.49
N GLU A 102 2.38 3.20 13.27
CA GLU A 102 1.52 3.07 12.10
C GLU A 102 1.22 1.60 11.74
N ILE A 103 2.22 0.72 11.89
CA ILE A 103 2.16 -0.66 11.42
C ILE A 103 2.59 -1.60 12.54
N GLN A 104 1.78 -2.62 12.82
CA GLN A 104 2.02 -3.56 13.91
C GLN A 104 2.83 -4.78 13.48
N ASP A 105 2.72 -5.16 12.21
CA ASP A 105 3.35 -6.36 11.68
C ASP A 105 3.44 -6.29 10.16
N TYR A 106 4.24 -7.17 9.55
CA TYR A 106 4.34 -7.25 8.09
C TYR A 106 4.59 -8.69 7.64
N ILE A 107 4.38 -8.90 6.36
CA ILE A 107 4.70 -10.20 5.73
C ILE A 107 5.15 -9.95 4.29
N TRP A 108 6.19 -10.70 3.87
CA TRP A 108 6.52 -10.88 2.45
C TRP A 108 5.84 -12.16 2.00
N ILE A 109 5.03 -12.08 0.96
CA ILE A 109 4.21 -13.21 0.51
C ILE A 109 4.05 -13.17 -1.01
N TYR A 110 3.98 -14.34 -1.65
CA TYR A 110 3.68 -14.38 -3.07
C TYR A 110 2.27 -13.86 -3.34
N PRO A 111 2.08 -13.08 -4.44
CA PRO A 111 0.80 -12.41 -4.70
C PRO A 111 -0.41 -13.35 -4.68
N GLY A 112 -0.28 -14.54 -5.28
CA GLY A 112 -1.39 -15.50 -5.29
C GLY A 112 -1.77 -16.02 -3.90
N ALA A 113 -0.79 -16.15 -3.00
CA ALA A 113 -1.02 -16.60 -1.63
C ALA A 113 -1.60 -15.49 -0.73
N ALA A 114 -1.43 -14.22 -1.12
CA ALA A 114 -1.91 -13.09 -0.33
C ALA A 114 -3.42 -13.11 -0.13
N TYR A 115 -4.17 -13.69 -1.07
CA TYR A 115 -5.62 -13.80 -0.95
C TYR A 115 -6.08 -14.67 0.23
N ASN A 116 -5.19 -15.49 0.79
CA ASN A 116 -5.46 -16.29 1.98
C ASN A 116 -5.38 -15.47 3.28
N LEU A 117 -4.83 -14.27 3.19
CA LEU A 117 -4.75 -13.36 4.33
C LEU A 117 -6.01 -12.52 4.44
N LYS A 118 -6.21 -11.95 5.63
CA LYS A 118 -7.29 -11.00 5.86
C LYS A 118 -6.89 -9.64 5.28
N LEU A 119 -7.24 -9.40 4.02
CA LEU A 119 -6.97 -8.16 3.31
C LEU A 119 -8.14 -7.20 3.44
N ASP A 120 -7.86 -5.87 3.45
CA ASP A 120 -8.93 -4.91 3.21
C ASP A 120 -9.36 -4.98 1.74
N SER A 121 -10.58 -4.54 1.43
CA SER A 121 -11.14 -4.67 0.09
C SER A 121 -10.41 -3.82 -0.96
N PHE A 122 -9.79 -2.72 -0.54
CA PHE A 122 -9.07 -1.82 -1.45
C PHE A 122 -7.72 -2.41 -1.85
N THR A 123 -6.99 -2.99 -0.89
CA THR A 123 -5.75 -3.73 -1.17
C THR A 123 -6.01 -4.90 -2.11
N ARG A 124 -7.12 -5.62 -1.91
CA ARG A 124 -7.52 -6.72 -2.79
C ARG A 124 -7.70 -6.25 -4.23
N LYS A 125 -8.36 -5.12 -4.45
CA LYS A 125 -8.55 -4.57 -5.80
C LYS A 125 -7.23 -4.18 -6.46
N THR A 126 -6.32 -3.60 -5.70
CA THR A 126 -5.00 -3.23 -6.21
C THR A 126 -4.19 -4.46 -6.57
N LEU A 127 -4.25 -5.50 -5.74
CA LEU A 127 -3.61 -6.79 -6.02
C LEU A 127 -4.17 -7.43 -7.30
N ASP A 128 -5.51 -7.42 -7.45
CA ASP A 128 -6.17 -7.90 -8.67
C ASP A 128 -5.63 -7.18 -9.91
N ARG A 129 -5.53 -5.85 -9.85
CA ARG A 129 -5.01 -5.05 -10.95
C ARG A 129 -3.55 -5.39 -11.25
N PHE A 130 -2.74 -5.56 -10.22
CA PHE A 130 -1.33 -5.94 -10.38
C PHE A 130 -1.19 -7.27 -11.13
N LEU A 131 -1.97 -8.26 -10.73
CA LEU A 131 -1.93 -9.59 -11.35
C LEU A 131 -2.50 -9.64 -12.76
N GLN A 132 -3.40 -8.73 -13.11
CA GLN A 132 -3.99 -8.62 -14.44
C GLN A 132 -3.12 -7.85 -15.43
N ARG A 133 -2.17 -7.04 -14.93
CA ARG A 133 -1.34 -6.24 -15.81
C ARG A 133 -0.42 -7.13 -16.66
N GLY A 134 -0.31 -6.81 -17.95
CA GLY A 134 0.48 -7.60 -18.86
C GLY A 134 -0.21 -8.85 -19.39
N SER A 135 -1.44 -9.13 -18.97
CA SER A 135 -2.22 -10.29 -19.43
C SER A 135 -3.17 -9.86 -20.55
N GLY A 136 -2.75 -9.06 -21.45
CA GLY A 136 -3.66 -8.66 -22.49
C GLY A 136 -3.15 -8.24 -23.73
#